data_6788e479600ad45eb25b80ae15195e9d
#
_entry.id   6788e479600ad45eb25b80ae15195e9d
#
_cell.length_a   1.000
_cell.length_b   1.000
_cell.length_c   1.000
_cell.angle_alpha   90.00
_cell.angle_beta   90.00
_cell.angle_gamma   90.00
#
_symmetry.space_group_name_H-M   'P 1'
#
loop_
_entity.id
_entity.type
_entity.pdbx_description
1 polymer ?
#
loop_
_entity_poly.entity_id
_entity_poly.type
_entity_poly.pdbx_seq_one_letter_code
_entity_poly.pdbx_strand_id
1 'polypeptide(L)'
;AVLTYIVQNTKAAINETARLTDEKQILSEDVIAKLNEQLNLIKENISSNPIVTITYFVPDDRKSGGAYISNTGVVKKINEYNHTVVLTDKTVIPIEQISEIQSDIFSEIY
;
A
#
# COMPACT_ATOMS: atom_id res chain seq x y z
N ALA A 1 17.04 -9.54 9.94
CA ALA A 1 16.94 -9.53 8.51
C ALA A 1 15.79 -8.69 8.06
N VAL A 2 15.95 -8.05 6.98
CA VAL A 2 14.94 -7.19 6.46
C VAL A 2 13.97 -8.01 5.63
N LEU A 3 12.69 -7.84 5.92
CA LEU A 3 11.69 -8.56 5.15
C LEU A 3 11.39 -7.79 3.89
N THR A 4 11.11 -8.50 2.86
CA THR A 4 10.75 -7.88 1.61
C THR A 4 9.28 -8.12 1.35
N TYR A 5 8.51 -7.04 1.31
CA TYR A 5 7.12 -7.13 0.96
C TYR A 5 7.01 -6.84 -0.53
N ILE A 6 6.26 -7.65 -1.24
CA ILE A 6 6.16 -7.49 -2.65
C ILE A 6 5.01 -6.59 -2.95
N VAL A 7 5.32 -5.37 -3.26
CA VAL A 7 4.32 -4.47 -3.75
C VAL A 7 4.33 -4.66 -5.24
N GLN A 8 3.43 -5.49 -5.75
CA GLN A 8 3.54 -5.91 -7.03
C GLN A 8 2.86 -5.13 -7.99
N ASN A 9 3.38 -4.86 -9.04
CA ASN A 9 2.85 -4.17 -10.02
C ASN A 9 2.73 -5.03 -11.12
N THR A 10 1.70 -5.61 -11.38
CA THR A 10 1.54 -6.44 -12.42
C THR A 10 1.58 -5.69 -13.60
N LYS A 11 2.25 -5.98 -14.53
CA LYS A 11 2.27 -5.33 -15.66
C LYS A 11 1.10 -5.55 -16.32
N ALA A 12 0.16 -5.21 -15.92
CA ALA A 12 -0.97 -5.38 -16.40
C ALA A 12 -1.07 -5.03 -17.73
N ALA A 13 -1.77 -5.64 -18.32
CA ALA A 13 -1.99 -5.38 -19.55
C ALA A 13 -2.60 -4.14 -19.65
N ILE A 14 -2.25 -3.40 -20.43
CA ILE A 14 -2.73 -2.21 -20.56
C ILE A 14 -3.95 -2.18 -21.26
N ASN A 15 -4.94 -1.65 -20.85
CA ASN A 15 -6.07 -1.60 -21.49
C ASN A 15 -6.41 -0.30 -21.85
N GLU A 16 -6.47 0.04 -22.97
CA GLU A 16 -6.61 1.28 -23.33
C GLU A 16 -7.95 1.74 -23.51
N THR A 17 -8.90 1.04 -23.31
CA THR A 17 -10.20 1.53 -23.60
C THR A 17 -10.54 2.63 -22.66
N ALA A 18 -11.44 3.37 -22.97
CA ALA A 18 -11.86 4.47 -22.19
C ALA A 18 -12.37 4.02 -20.90
N ARG A 19 -12.27 4.77 -19.89
CA ARG A 19 -12.70 4.39 -18.66
C ARG A 19 -13.40 5.40 -17.93
N LEU A 20 -14.27 5.01 -17.08
CA LEU A 20 -14.98 5.87 -16.22
C LEU A 20 -14.40 5.81 -14.83
N THR A 21 -13.39 5.02 -14.62
CA THR A 21 -12.71 4.92 -13.33
C THR A 21 -11.23 5.10 -13.56
N ASP A 22 -10.49 5.30 -12.49
CA ASP A 22 -9.05 5.44 -12.60
C ASP A 22 -8.43 4.11 -12.95
N GLU A 23 -7.33 4.16 -13.65
CA GLU A 23 -6.58 2.97 -13.92
C GLU A 23 -5.54 2.80 -12.86
N LYS A 24 -5.24 1.59 -12.50
CA LYS A 24 -4.17 1.33 -11.58
C LYS A 24 -2.85 1.68 -12.25
N GLN A 25 -2.06 2.47 -11.57
CA GLN A 25 -0.79 2.90 -12.13
C GLN A 25 0.26 1.82 -11.94
N ILE A 26 1.19 1.75 -12.88
CA ILE A 26 2.30 0.83 -12.77
C ILE A 26 3.39 1.55 -12.02
N LEU A 27 3.81 1.00 -10.89
CA LEU A 27 4.81 1.63 -10.07
C LEU A 27 6.20 1.31 -10.59
N SER A 28 7.10 2.27 -10.46
CA SER A 28 8.48 2.03 -10.85
C SER A 28 9.16 1.16 -9.80
N GLU A 29 10.28 0.59 -10.14
CA GLU A 29 11.02 -0.24 -9.19
C GLU A 29 11.49 0.57 -8.01
N ASP A 30 11.82 1.85 -8.22
CA ASP A 30 12.24 2.70 -7.12
C ASP A 30 11.12 2.93 -6.14
N VAL A 31 9.91 3.10 -6.62
CA VAL A 31 8.76 3.30 -5.75
C VAL A 31 8.46 2.02 -4.98
N ILE A 32 8.55 0.88 -5.65
CA ILE A 32 8.30 -0.39 -5.01
C ILE A 32 9.33 -0.63 -3.91
N ALA A 33 10.59 -0.34 -4.18
CA ALA A 33 11.64 -0.50 -3.17
C ALA A 33 11.40 0.41 -1.98
N LYS A 34 10.95 1.64 -2.24
CA LYS A 34 10.67 2.56 -1.16
C LYS A 34 9.50 2.08 -0.33
N LEU A 35 8.46 1.58 -0.96
CA LEU A 35 7.31 1.07 -0.23
C LEU A 35 7.69 -0.13 0.64
N ASN A 36 8.52 -1.02 0.13
CA ASN A 36 8.98 -2.15 0.91
C ASN A 36 9.79 -1.69 2.12
N GLU A 37 10.62 -0.68 1.95
CA GLU A 37 11.39 -0.14 3.04
C GLU A 37 10.47 0.50 4.07
N GLN A 38 9.47 1.24 3.63
CA GLN A 38 8.54 1.89 4.53
C GLN A 38 7.73 0.87 5.31
N LEU A 39 7.33 -0.22 4.68
CA LEU A 39 6.59 -1.27 5.37
C LEU A 39 7.46 -1.94 6.44
N ASN A 40 8.73 -2.14 6.16
CA ASN A 40 9.63 -2.70 7.16
C ASN A 40 9.82 -1.74 8.33
N LEU A 41 9.89 -0.43 8.07
CA LEU A 41 10.01 0.55 9.15
C LEU A 41 8.77 0.56 10.00
N ILE A 42 7.60 0.46 9.39
CA ILE A 42 6.36 0.41 10.14
C ILE A 42 6.34 -0.84 11.01
N LYS A 43 6.77 -1.97 10.46
CA LYS A 43 6.78 -3.20 11.22
C LYS A 43 7.70 -3.10 12.42
N GLU A 44 8.85 -2.49 12.25
CA GLU A 44 9.81 -2.37 13.33
C GLU A 44 9.31 -1.43 14.42
N ASN A 45 8.41 -0.54 14.10
CA ASN A 45 7.88 0.43 15.05
C ASN A 45 6.44 0.16 15.41
N ILE A 46 5.97 -1.06 15.18
CA ILE A 46 4.58 -1.36 15.37
C ILE A 46 4.13 -1.12 16.81
N SER A 47 5.00 -1.35 17.76
CA SER A 47 4.65 -1.18 19.16
C SER A 47 4.51 0.29 19.53
N SER A 48 4.95 1.18 18.68
CA SER A 48 4.81 2.61 18.93
C SER A 48 3.48 3.14 18.39
N ASN A 49 2.64 2.27 17.89
CA ASN A 49 1.34 2.65 17.34
C ASN A 49 1.50 3.69 16.25
N PRO A 50 2.21 3.37 15.17
CA PRO A 50 2.47 4.36 14.14
C PRO A 50 1.20 4.74 13.40
N ILE A 51 1.00 6.03 13.21
CA ILE A 51 -0.14 6.52 12.45
C ILE A 51 0.33 6.68 11.02
N VAL A 52 -0.41 6.11 10.11
CA VAL A 52 -0.04 6.13 8.70
C VAL A 52 -1.22 6.58 7.86
N THR A 53 -0.92 7.15 6.71
CA THR A 53 -1.91 7.40 5.68
C THR A 53 -1.49 6.56 4.49
N ILE A 54 -2.33 5.62 4.12
CA ILE A 54 -2.02 4.70 3.02
C ILE A 54 -2.96 4.97 1.88
N THR A 55 -2.40 5.19 0.70
CA THR A 55 -3.18 5.36 -0.52
C THR A 55 -3.06 4.06 -1.30
N TYR A 56 -4.19 3.51 -1.67
CA TYR A 56 -4.20 2.23 -2.35
C TYR A 56 -5.35 2.17 -3.37
N PHE A 57 -5.20 1.27 -4.30
CA PHE A 57 -6.15 1.13 -5.40
C PHE A 57 -7.21 0.11 -5.03
N VAL A 58 -8.46 0.45 -5.27
CA VAL A 58 -9.57 -0.47 -5.07
C VAL A 58 -10.19 -0.74 -6.44
N PRO A 59 -10.07 -1.95 -6.94
CA PRO A 59 -10.61 -2.26 -8.26
C PRO A 59 -12.13 -2.17 -8.26
N ASP A 60 -12.66 -1.79 -9.41
CA ASP A 60 -14.09 -1.72 -9.57
C ASP A 60 -14.60 -3.12 -9.97
N ASP A 61 -15.69 -3.54 -9.38
CA ASP A 61 -16.21 -4.86 -9.68
C ASP A 61 -16.84 -4.96 -11.05
N ARG A 62 -17.29 -3.87 -11.62
CA ARG A 62 -18.03 -3.92 -12.84
C ARG A 62 -17.34 -3.34 -14.04
N LYS A 63 -16.30 -2.54 -13.83
CA LYS A 63 -15.62 -1.88 -14.92
C LYS A 63 -14.16 -2.14 -14.80
N SER A 64 -13.42 -1.93 -15.86
CA SER A 64 -11.99 -2.00 -15.73
C SER A 64 -11.54 -0.76 -14.99
N GLY A 65 -10.48 -0.82 -14.26
CA GLY A 65 -10.01 0.28 -13.45
C GLY A 65 -10.60 0.21 -12.06
N GLY A 66 -10.65 1.32 -11.39
CA GLY A 66 -11.11 1.39 -10.02
C GLY A 66 -10.88 2.79 -9.49
N ALA A 67 -10.57 2.91 -8.21
CA ALA A 67 -10.34 4.20 -7.59
C ALA A 67 -9.23 4.12 -6.57
N TYR A 68 -8.50 5.22 -6.40
CA TYR A 68 -7.50 5.33 -5.35
C TYR A 68 -8.16 5.91 -4.11
N ILE A 69 -7.92 5.29 -2.98
CA ILE A 69 -8.50 5.69 -1.71
C ILE A 69 -7.39 5.86 -0.71
N SER A 70 -7.51 6.83 0.18
CA SER A 70 -6.54 7.03 1.25
C SER A 70 -7.22 6.81 2.58
N ASN A 71 -6.59 6.02 3.43
CA ASN A 71 -7.06 5.79 4.78
C ASN A 71 -5.96 6.15 5.76
N THR A 72 -6.34 6.82 6.84
CA THR A 72 -5.40 7.21 7.89
C THR A 72 -5.77 6.46 9.16
N GLY A 73 -4.81 5.90 9.82
CA GLY A 73 -5.06 5.19 11.06
C GLY A 73 -3.79 4.63 11.65
N VAL A 74 -3.95 3.94 12.77
CA VAL A 74 -2.83 3.32 13.45
C VAL A 74 -2.71 1.89 12.95
N VAL A 75 -1.50 1.49 12.62
CA VAL A 75 -1.28 0.13 12.12
C VAL A 75 -1.31 -0.82 13.29
N LYS A 76 -2.18 -1.81 13.22
CA LYS A 76 -2.25 -2.83 14.23
C LYS A 76 -1.25 -3.93 13.96
N LYS A 77 -1.15 -4.34 12.71
CA LYS A 77 -0.17 -5.36 12.36
C LYS A 77 -0.01 -5.40 10.84
N ILE A 78 1.06 -6.02 10.40
CA ILE A 78 1.25 -6.31 9.00
C ILE A 78 1.23 -7.82 8.90
N ASN A 79 0.30 -8.35 8.13
CA ASN A 79 0.17 -9.79 7.98
C ASN A 79 0.99 -10.23 6.79
N GLU A 80 2.13 -10.84 7.08
CA GLU A 80 3.06 -11.22 6.01
C GLU A 80 2.52 -12.40 5.22
N TYR A 81 1.71 -13.22 5.84
CA TYR A 81 1.20 -14.39 5.16
C TYR A 81 0.16 -13.97 4.11
N ASN A 82 -0.72 -13.07 4.45
CA ASN A 82 -1.74 -12.62 3.53
C ASN A 82 -1.34 -11.38 2.74
N HIS A 83 -0.19 -10.81 3.03
CA HIS A 83 0.29 -9.58 2.38
C HIS A 83 -0.71 -8.45 2.56
N THR A 84 -1.08 -8.20 3.81
CA THR A 84 -2.02 -7.13 4.11
C THR A 84 -1.53 -6.29 5.27
N VAL A 85 -1.98 -5.03 5.30
CA VAL A 85 -1.74 -4.15 6.43
C VAL A 85 -3.08 -3.99 7.13
N VAL A 86 -3.12 -4.25 8.43
CA VAL A 86 -4.36 -4.18 9.19
C VAL A 86 -4.28 -2.99 10.13
N LEU A 87 -5.25 -2.11 10.04
CA LEU A 87 -5.31 -0.96 10.91
C LEU A 87 -6.16 -1.28 12.14
N THR A 88 -6.04 -0.45 13.17
CA THR A 88 -6.76 -0.72 14.42
C THR A 88 -8.27 -0.59 14.26
N ASP A 89 -8.73 0.09 13.23
CA ASP A 89 -10.16 0.20 12.98
C ASP A 89 -10.65 -0.97 12.13
N LYS A 90 -9.82 -2.00 11.98
CA LYS A 90 -10.16 -3.21 11.25
C LYS A 90 -10.09 -3.07 9.73
N THR A 91 -9.58 -1.95 9.23
CA THR A 91 -9.37 -1.81 7.79
C THR A 91 -8.23 -2.73 7.39
N VAL A 92 -8.42 -3.48 6.33
CA VAL A 92 -7.42 -4.39 5.81
C VAL A 92 -7.04 -3.92 4.41
N ILE A 93 -5.76 -3.64 4.21
CA ILE A 93 -5.30 -3.07 2.95
C ILE A 93 -4.32 -4.05 2.30
N PRO A 94 -4.63 -4.52 1.09
CA PRO A 94 -3.70 -5.42 0.41
C PRO A 94 -2.42 -4.68 0.03
N ILE A 95 -1.29 -5.22 0.40
CA ILE A 95 -0.01 -4.58 0.13
C ILE A 95 0.19 -4.36 -1.37
N GLU A 96 -0.29 -5.29 -2.17
CA GLU A 96 -0.08 -5.18 -3.62
C GLU A 96 -0.83 -4.04 -4.25
N GLN A 97 -1.78 -3.47 -3.56
CA GLN A 97 -2.54 -2.35 -4.10
C GLN A 97 -2.05 -0.99 -3.61
N ILE A 98 -1.08 -1.00 -2.70
CA ILE A 98 -0.61 0.25 -2.11
C ILE A 98 0.22 1.04 -3.12
N SER A 99 -0.06 2.32 -3.24
CA SER A 99 0.72 3.20 -4.09
C SER A 99 1.54 4.20 -3.31
N GLU A 100 1.12 4.52 -2.09
CA GLU A 100 1.84 5.50 -1.30
C GLU A 100 1.58 5.30 0.18
N ILE A 101 2.58 5.52 1.01
CA ILE A 101 2.44 5.46 2.45
C ILE A 101 3.08 6.70 3.02
N GLN A 102 2.37 7.39 3.91
CA GLN A 102 2.90 8.55 4.60
C GLN A 102 2.78 8.31 6.09
N SER A 103 3.79 8.71 6.84
CA SER A 103 3.75 8.58 8.29
C SER A 103 4.81 9.49 8.90
N ASP A 104 4.52 9.98 10.11
CA ASP A 104 5.48 10.81 10.81
C ASP A 104 6.73 10.04 11.20
N ILE A 105 6.66 8.74 11.33
CA ILE A 105 7.84 7.98 11.73
C ILE A 105 8.93 8.05 10.67
N PHE A 106 8.55 8.30 9.42
CA PHE A 106 9.55 8.36 8.37
C PHE A 106 10.43 9.59 8.49
N SER A 107 9.87 10.70 8.96
CA SER A 107 10.66 11.91 9.06
C SER A 107 11.66 11.83 10.22
N GLU A 108 11.45 10.95 11.16
CA GLU A 108 12.40 10.79 12.24
C GLU A 108 13.53 9.86 11.84
N ILE A 109 13.33 9.06 10.84
CA ILE A 109 14.31 8.07 10.45
C ILE A 109 15.11 8.52 9.25
N TYR A 110 14.52 9.25 8.36
CA TYR A 110 15.21 9.72 7.17
C TYR A 110 16.00 11.02 7.38
#